data_6a1342dd9c499773e26f1f39d44dddec
#
_entry.id   6a1342dd9c499773e26f1f39d44dddec
#
_cell.length_a   1.000
_cell.length_b   1.000
_cell.length_c   1.000
_cell.angle_alpha   90.00
_cell.angle_beta   90.00
_cell.angle_gamma   90.00
#
_symmetry.space_group_name_H-M   'P 1'
#
loop_
_entity.id
_entity.type
_entity.pdbx_description
1 polymer ?
#
loop_
_entity_poly.entity_id
_entity_poly.type
_entity_poly.pdbx_seq_one_letter_code
_entity_poly.pdbx_strand_id
1 'polypeptide(L)'
;MSMNESKKLKEKLLLSMLSNVPFDGWSWQALYAGAEDIKLFENDFGEEEKNKLKSIFEYKLVNVVNALNVYLDEKMKKKFLKEKIDKLKTPEKIKKLILFRLQAAEKFKESIRVSLSFMAMPKNTKNSINMLYRTCDIMWRTSGDSSTDFSFYTKRLILSGVYSSTLLYWLNDESEKFNNTEAFLDRRLIDVSKIGKLKKPKSFFNKNNNFSKMPFETFMNIPKSIFKYSFGRKINRFK
;
A
#
# COMPACT_ATOMS: atom_id res chain seq x y z
N MET A 1 -4.50 9.44 -29.26
CA MET A 1 -3.49 9.04 -28.24
C MET A 1 -3.63 7.53 -27.99
N SER A 2 -2.56 6.75 -28.14
CA SER A 2 -2.62 5.31 -27.88
C SER A 2 -2.78 5.03 -26.38
N MET A 3 -3.31 3.87 -26.01
CA MET A 3 -3.49 3.46 -24.60
C MET A 3 -2.14 3.44 -23.84
N ASN A 4 -1.03 3.16 -24.53
CA ASN A 4 0.31 3.13 -23.97
C ASN A 4 0.85 4.56 -23.73
N GLU A 5 0.57 5.51 -24.61
CA GLU A 5 0.94 6.92 -24.46
C GLU A 5 0.18 7.56 -23.29
N SER A 6 -1.11 7.28 -23.17
CA SER A 6 -1.92 7.75 -22.04
C SER A 6 -1.38 7.25 -20.69
N LYS A 7 -0.99 5.96 -20.60
CA LYS A 7 -0.39 5.41 -19.38
C LYS A 7 0.95 6.09 -19.06
N LYS A 8 1.81 6.31 -20.05
CA LYS A 8 3.11 6.98 -19.84
C LYS A 8 2.94 8.43 -19.40
N LEU A 9 1.99 9.17 -20.00
CA LEU A 9 1.69 10.53 -19.59
C LEU A 9 1.20 10.59 -18.14
N LYS A 10 0.27 9.71 -17.78
CA LYS A 10 -0.26 9.60 -16.42
C LYS A 10 0.83 9.30 -15.40
N GLU A 11 1.76 8.39 -15.73
CA GLU A 11 2.92 8.05 -14.88
C GLU A 11 3.87 9.25 -14.75
N LYS A 12 4.21 9.94 -15.86
CA LYS A 12 5.10 11.09 -15.86
C LYS A 12 4.53 12.23 -15.01
N LEU A 13 3.25 12.54 -15.20
CA LEU A 13 2.54 13.57 -14.44
C LEU A 13 2.44 13.24 -12.95
N LEU A 14 2.14 11.98 -12.62
CA LEU A 14 2.12 11.51 -11.23
C LEU A 14 3.49 11.72 -10.56
N LEU A 15 4.58 11.28 -11.20
CA LEU A 15 5.92 11.35 -10.63
C LEU A 15 6.38 12.79 -10.42
N SER A 16 6.04 13.71 -11.33
CA SER A 16 6.34 15.12 -11.18
C SER A 16 5.55 15.76 -10.02
N MET A 17 4.26 15.45 -9.91
CA MET A 17 3.43 15.93 -8.81
C MET A 17 4.00 15.55 -7.43
N LEU A 18 4.64 14.36 -7.30
CA LEU A 18 5.13 13.88 -6.01
C LEU A 18 6.17 14.78 -5.35
N SER A 19 6.89 15.60 -6.12
CA SER A 19 7.83 16.59 -5.59
C SER A 19 7.11 17.74 -4.88
N ASN A 20 5.89 18.05 -5.27
CA ASN A 20 5.08 19.15 -4.75
C ASN A 20 4.16 18.71 -3.59
N VAL A 21 3.82 17.41 -3.50
CA VAL A 21 2.93 16.86 -2.46
C VAL A 21 3.39 17.13 -1.01
N PRO A 22 4.69 17.12 -0.65
CA PRO A 22 5.12 17.47 0.71
C PRO A 22 4.74 18.90 1.15
N PHE A 23 4.60 19.83 0.20
CA PHE A 23 4.29 21.23 0.43
C PHE A 23 2.79 21.53 0.28
N ASP A 24 2.21 21.09 -0.82
CA ASP A 24 0.82 21.41 -1.20
C ASP A 24 -0.20 20.34 -0.82
N GLY A 25 0.27 19.24 -0.22
CA GLY A 25 -0.57 18.08 0.06
C GLY A 25 -1.06 17.37 -1.22
N TRP A 26 -1.96 16.40 -1.05
CA TRP A 26 -2.69 15.79 -2.17
C TRP A 26 -3.78 16.73 -2.65
N SER A 27 -3.42 17.66 -3.50
CA SER A 27 -4.26 18.73 -4.03
C SER A 27 -4.18 18.82 -5.55
N TRP A 28 -5.13 19.51 -6.16
CA TRP A 28 -5.04 19.82 -7.58
C TRP A 28 -3.90 20.83 -7.87
N GLN A 29 -3.56 21.69 -6.90
CA GLN A 29 -2.45 22.61 -7.00
C GLN A 29 -1.13 21.87 -7.19
N ALA A 30 -0.85 20.85 -6.37
CA ALA A 30 0.33 20.00 -6.53
C ALA A 30 0.38 19.32 -7.91
N LEU A 31 -0.80 18.92 -8.47
CA LEU A 31 -0.88 18.33 -9.81
C LEU A 31 -0.54 19.35 -10.89
N TYR A 32 -1.01 20.59 -10.76
CA TYR A 32 -0.73 21.66 -11.71
C TYR A 32 0.75 22.04 -11.69
N ALA A 33 1.32 22.24 -10.50
CA ALA A 33 2.76 22.49 -10.36
C ALA A 33 3.58 21.36 -11.00
N GLY A 34 3.21 20.10 -10.77
CA GLY A 34 3.86 18.97 -11.43
C GLY A 34 3.72 18.97 -12.96
N ALA A 35 2.62 19.47 -13.52
CA ALA A 35 2.45 19.60 -14.97
C ALA A 35 3.33 20.71 -15.55
N GLU A 36 3.50 21.82 -14.81
CA GLU A 36 4.40 22.92 -15.15
C GLU A 36 5.86 22.48 -15.09
N ASP A 37 6.27 21.74 -14.05
CA ASP A 37 7.64 21.20 -13.90
C ASP A 37 8.09 20.38 -15.11
N ILE A 38 7.18 19.65 -15.73
CA ILE A 38 7.47 18.83 -16.91
C ILE A 38 7.16 19.54 -18.24
N LYS A 39 6.79 20.83 -18.20
CA LYS A 39 6.42 21.63 -19.36
C LYS A 39 5.41 20.92 -20.25
N LEU A 40 4.33 20.43 -19.63
CA LEU A 40 3.33 19.62 -20.33
C LEU A 40 2.53 20.44 -21.35
N PHE A 41 2.42 21.75 -21.14
CA PHE A 41 1.75 22.71 -22.01
C PHE A 41 2.74 23.83 -22.38
N GLU A 42 2.69 24.25 -23.63
CA GLU A 42 3.59 25.30 -24.17
C GLU A 42 3.11 26.72 -23.86
N ASN A 43 1.81 26.90 -23.60
CA ASN A 43 1.17 28.18 -23.36
C ASN A 43 0.62 28.28 -21.95
N ASP A 44 0.08 29.47 -21.61
CA ASP A 44 -0.52 29.75 -20.31
C ASP A 44 -1.45 28.62 -19.82
N PHE A 45 -1.28 28.27 -18.56
CA PHE A 45 -1.98 27.19 -17.89
C PHE A 45 -3.40 27.64 -17.49
N GLY A 46 -4.29 27.63 -18.46
CA GLY A 46 -5.68 28.07 -18.32
C GLY A 46 -6.60 27.03 -17.67
N GLU A 47 -7.86 27.39 -17.51
CA GLU A 47 -8.86 26.47 -16.90
C GLU A 47 -9.14 25.24 -17.77
N GLU A 48 -8.96 25.34 -19.09
CA GLU A 48 -9.13 24.18 -19.97
C GLU A 48 -8.06 23.11 -19.71
N GLU A 49 -6.79 23.51 -19.60
CA GLU A 49 -5.65 22.63 -19.28
C GLU A 49 -5.80 22.01 -17.90
N LYS A 50 -6.22 22.79 -16.90
CA LYS A 50 -6.52 22.29 -15.55
C LYS A 50 -7.62 21.22 -15.56
N ASN A 51 -8.67 21.43 -16.35
CA ASN A 51 -9.76 20.46 -16.50
C ASN A 51 -9.30 19.19 -17.24
N LYS A 52 -8.46 19.31 -18.27
CA LYS A 52 -7.83 18.17 -18.93
C LYS A 52 -7.01 17.33 -17.93
N LEU A 53 -6.21 17.96 -17.07
CA LEU A 53 -5.44 17.26 -16.04
C LEU A 53 -6.33 16.55 -15.02
N LYS A 54 -7.36 17.21 -14.49
CA LYS A 54 -8.32 16.60 -13.58
C LYS A 54 -9.01 15.38 -14.20
N SER A 55 -9.35 15.45 -15.49
CA SER A 55 -10.03 14.37 -16.21
C SER A 55 -9.19 13.09 -16.30
N ILE A 56 -7.84 13.18 -16.35
CA ILE A 56 -6.92 12.04 -16.32
C ILE A 56 -7.14 11.18 -15.07
N PHE A 57 -7.56 11.80 -13.97
CA PHE A 57 -7.82 11.15 -12.68
C PHE A 57 -9.32 11.17 -12.30
N GLU A 58 -10.21 11.29 -13.30
CA GLU A 58 -11.67 11.26 -13.11
C GLU A 58 -12.16 12.29 -12.07
N TYR A 59 -11.52 13.45 -12.03
CA TYR A 59 -11.82 14.56 -11.09
C TYR A 59 -11.78 14.15 -9.60
N LYS A 60 -10.99 13.12 -9.25
CA LYS A 60 -10.89 12.61 -7.87
C LYS A 60 -9.44 12.50 -7.42
N LEU A 61 -9.05 13.26 -6.42
CA LEU A 61 -7.70 13.20 -5.85
C LEU A 61 -7.35 11.80 -5.30
N VAL A 62 -8.32 11.06 -4.80
CA VAL A 62 -8.12 9.67 -4.35
C VAL A 62 -7.65 8.77 -5.50
N ASN A 63 -8.01 9.06 -6.74
CA ASN A 63 -7.54 8.31 -7.91
C ASN A 63 -6.07 8.63 -8.24
N VAL A 64 -5.60 9.84 -7.90
CA VAL A 64 -4.16 10.18 -8.01
C VAL A 64 -3.36 9.36 -7.00
N VAL A 65 -3.80 9.31 -5.73
CA VAL A 65 -3.17 8.45 -4.71
C VAL A 65 -3.22 6.97 -5.12
N ASN A 66 -4.34 6.53 -5.70
CA ASN A 66 -4.46 5.16 -6.21
C ASN A 66 -3.48 4.88 -7.37
N ALA A 67 -3.24 5.87 -8.24
CA ALA A 67 -2.25 5.73 -9.32
C ALA A 67 -0.82 5.52 -8.76
N LEU A 68 -0.44 6.23 -7.68
CA LEU A 68 0.82 5.98 -6.97
C LEU A 68 0.88 4.56 -6.42
N ASN A 69 -0.19 4.08 -5.81
CA ASN A 69 -0.26 2.72 -5.28
C ASN A 69 -0.04 1.67 -6.37
N VAL A 70 -0.72 1.85 -7.53
CA VAL A 70 -0.54 0.96 -8.71
C VAL A 70 0.89 1.01 -9.21
N TYR A 71 1.48 2.20 -9.32
CA TYR A 71 2.87 2.36 -9.75
C TYR A 71 3.84 1.60 -8.85
N LEU A 72 3.71 1.73 -7.53
CA LEU A 72 4.56 1.03 -6.57
C LEU A 72 4.37 -0.49 -6.63
N ASP A 73 3.13 -0.96 -6.79
CA ASP A 73 2.82 -2.39 -6.93
C ASP A 73 3.43 -2.97 -8.22
N GLU A 74 3.40 -2.23 -9.34
CA GLU A 74 4.04 -2.63 -10.60
C GLU A 74 5.56 -2.68 -10.47
N LYS A 75 6.19 -1.69 -9.83
CA LYS A 75 7.65 -1.66 -9.59
C LYS A 75 8.10 -2.82 -8.70
N MET A 76 7.38 -3.07 -7.61
CA MET A 76 7.59 -4.22 -6.72
C MET A 76 7.54 -5.53 -7.49
N LYS A 77 6.46 -5.79 -8.23
CA LYS A 77 6.25 -7.00 -9.01
C LYS A 77 7.35 -7.18 -10.06
N LYS A 78 7.67 -6.12 -10.82
CA LYS A 78 8.72 -6.15 -11.84
C LYS A 78 10.08 -6.50 -11.25
N LYS A 79 10.42 -5.94 -10.09
CA LYS A 79 11.67 -6.25 -9.39
C LYS A 79 11.71 -7.70 -8.93
N PHE A 80 10.63 -8.17 -8.31
CA PHE A 80 10.51 -9.54 -7.82
C PHE A 80 10.70 -10.57 -8.94
N LEU A 81 10.05 -10.38 -10.09
CA LEU A 81 10.15 -11.29 -11.24
C LEU A 81 11.55 -11.33 -11.88
N LYS A 82 12.35 -10.26 -11.72
CA LYS A 82 13.72 -10.19 -12.23
C LYS A 82 14.72 -10.99 -11.37
N GLU A 83 14.49 -11.12 -10.08
CA GLU A 83 15.45 -11.68 -9.13
C GLU A 83 15.47 -13.23 -9.07
N LYS A 84 14.68 -13.94 -9.90
CA LYS A 84 14.64 -15.43 -9.97
C LYS A 84 14.55 -16.10 -8.58
N ILE A 85 13.58 -15.66 -7.77
CA ILE A 85 13.44 -16.04 -6.35
C ILE A 85 12.57 -17.30 -6.15
N ASP A 86 12.44 -18.15 -7.16
CA ASP A 86 11.49 -19.29 -7.15
C ASP A 86 11.78 -20.30 -6.05
N LYS A 87 13.05 -20.44 -5.65
CA LYS A 87 13.49 -21.40 -4.62
C LYS A 87 13.22 -20.97 -3.18
N LEU A 88 12.82 -19.70 -2.96
CA LEU A 88 12.56 -19.20 -1.61
C LEU A 88 11.23 -19.73 -1.07
N LYS A 89 11.16 -19.89 0.25
CA LYS A 89 9.90 -20.18 0.96
C LYS A 89 8.95 -19.00 0.93
N THR A 90 7.65 -19.23 1.01
CA THR A 90 6.62 -18.18 0.95
C THR A 90 6.85 -17.01 1.90
N PRO A 91 7.22 -17.18 3.19
CA PRO A 91 7.51 -16.03 4.07
C PRO A 91 8.66 -15.16 3.57
N GLU A 92 9.71 -15.76 3.01
CA GLU A 92 10.86 -15.04 2.45
C GLU A 92 10.48 -14.27 1.19
N LYS A 93 9.62 -14.87 0.33
CA LYS A 93 9.05 -14.18 -0.85
C LYS A 93 8.23 -12.97 -0.44
N ILE A 94 7.36 -13.12 0.56
CA ILE A 94 6.55 -12.00 1.10
C ILE A 94 7.45 -10.91 1.70
N LYS A 95 8.47 -11.28 2.48
CA LYS A 95 9.48 -10.33 2.99
C LYS A 95 10.09 -9.50 1.86
N LYS A 96 10.59 -10.16 0.81
CA LYS A 96 11.20 -9.47 -0.34
C LYS A 96 10.22 -8.56 -1.06
N LEU A 97 8.97 -8.99 -1.26
CA LEU A 97 7.94 -8.15 -1.88
C LEU A 97 7.69 -6.87 -1.08
N ILE A 98 7.56 -6.97 0.24
CA ILE A 98 7.40 -5.78 1.10
C ILE A 98 8.61 -4.86 0.94
N LEU A 99 9.83 -5.38 1.07
CA LEU A 99 11.06 -4.59 0.96
C LEU A 99 11.19 -3.92 -0.42
N PHE A 100 10.89 -4.63 -1.52
CA PHE A 100 10.95 -4.05 -2.86
C PHE A 100 9.94 -2.92 -3.05
N ARG A 101 8.76 -3.04 -2.45
CA ARG A 101 7.77 -1.98 -2.48
C ARG A 101 8.23 -0.74 -1.72
N LEU A 102 8.81 -0.92 -0.53
CA LEU A 102 9.36 0.18 0.27
C LEU A 102 10.55 0.85 -0.43
N GLN A 103 11.46 0.07 -1.04
CA GLN A 103 12.55 0.59 -1.85
C GLN A 103 12.05 1.40 -3.07
N ALA A 104 10.99 0.94 -3.74
CA ALA A 104 10.39 1.69 -4.83
C ALA A 104 9.74 3.02 -4.38
N ALA A 105 9.31 3.07 -3.11
CA ALA A 105 8.69 4.24 -2.49
C ALA A 105 9.69 5.21 -1.86
N GLU A 106 10.97 4.85 -1.72
CA GLU A 106 12.00 5.58 -0.97
C GLU A 106 12.10 7.04 -1.37
N LYS A 107 12.16 7.32 -2.66
CA LYS A 107 12.25 8.68 -3.21
C LYS A 107 11.04 9.57 -2.90
N PHE A 108 9.92 8.94 -2.51
CA PHE A 108 8.64 9.59 -2.26
C PHE A 108 8.19 9.47 -0.81
N LYS A 109 9.13 9.23 0.12
CA LYS A 109 8.86 8.93 1.51
C LYS A 109 7.95 9.97 2.17
N GLU A 110 8.22 11.27 1.95
CA GLU A 110 7.39 12.34 2.48
C GLU A 110 6.01 12.41 1.82
N SER A 111 5.93 12.23 0.50
CA SER A 111 4.63 12.17 -0.20
C SER A 111 3.79 10.96 0.27
N ILE A 112 4.43 9.84 0.62
CA ILE A 112 3.77 8.69 1.25
C ILE A 112 3.25 9.07 2.65
N ARG A 113 4.03 9.79 3.46
CA ARG A 113 3.61 10.28 4.78
C ARG A 113 2.35 11.13 4.69
N VAL A 114 2.33 12.09 3.76
CA VAL A 114 1.16 12.93 3.49
C VAL A 114 -0.02 12.11 2.97
N SER A 115 0.24 11.07 2.14
CA SER A 115 -0.84 10.22 1.64
C SER A 115 -1.54 9.44 2.74
N LEU A 116 -0.84 9.00 3.79
CA LEU A 116 -1.49 8.31 4.92
C LEU A 116 -2.48 9.22 5.63
N SER A 117 -2.14 10.48 5.87
CA SER A 117 -3.05 11.47 6.47
C SER A 117 -4.26 11.73 5.57
N PHE A 118 -4.05 11.89 4.27
CA PHE A 118 -5.13 12.07 3.30
C PHE A 118 -6.07 10.85 3.24
N MET A 119 -5.50 9.65 3.25
CA MET A 119 -6.26 8.40 3.18
C MET A 119 -6.94 8.02 4.51
N ALA A 120 -6.49 8.58 5.65
CA ALA A 120 -7.13 8.40 6.96
C ALA A 120 -8.42 9.21 7.10
N MET A 121 -8.70 10.18 6.24
CA MET A 121 -9.96 10.95 6.27
C MET A 121 -11.15 10.03 6.09
N PRO A 122 -12.27 10.23 6.83
CA PRO A 122 -13.46 9.36 6.76
C PRO A 122 -13.97 9.11 5.34
N LYS A 123 -14.00 10.15 4.48
CA LYS A 123 -14.42 10.07 3.08
C LYS A 123 -13.55 9.14 2.22
N ASN A 124 -12.29 8.89 2.62
CA ASN A 124 -11.32 8.09 1.88
C ASN A 124 -11.12 6.68 2.46
N THR A 125 -11.67 6.39 3.64
CA THR A 125 -11.43 5.13 4.38
C THR A 125 -11.71 3.88 3.54
N LYS A 126 -12.84 3.84 2.82
CA LYS A 126 -13.18 2.71 1.94
C LYS A 126 -12.12 2.50 0.85
N ASN A 127 -11.67 3.58 0.21
CA ASN A 127 -10.63 3.50 -0.81
C ASN A 127 -9.29 3.06 -0.23
N SER A 128 -8.94 3.56 0.97
CA SER A 128 -7.73 3.19 1.70
C SER A 128 -7.65 1.68 1.93
N ILE A 129 -8.71 1.10 2.45
CA ILE A 129 -8.79 -0.34 2.72
C ILE A 129 -8.73 -1.15 1.43
N ASN A 130 -9.45 -0.74 0.39
CA ASN A 130 -9.42 -1.42 -0.90
C ASN A 130 -8.01 -1.39 -1.54
N MET A 131 -7.30 -0.28 -1.44
CA MET A 131 -5.91 -0.15 -1.93
C MET A 131 -4.97 -1.07 -1.14
N LEU A 132 -5.06 -1.08 0.19
CA LEU A 132 -4.26 -1.95 1.05
C LEU A 132 -4.52 -3.42 0.75
N TYR A 133 -5.80 -3.82 0.66
CA TYR A 133 -6.18 -5.19 0.34
C TYR A 133 -5.65 -5.63 -1.03
N ARG A 134 -5.77 -4.78 -2.05
CA ARG A 134 -5.26 -5.05 -3.39
C ARG A 134 -3.74 -5.24 -3.40
N THR A 135 -3.00 -4.39 -2.71
CA THR A 135 -1.53 -4.53 -2.58
C THR A 135 -1.16 -5.87 -1.95
N CYS A 136 -1.85 -6.26 -0.87
CA CYS A 136 -1.63 -7.55 -0.21
C CYS A 136 -2.01 -8.74 -1.11
N ASP A 137 -3.09 -8.63 -1.89
CA ASP A 137 -3.48 -9.64 -2.87
C ASP A 137 -2.42 -9.82 -3.95
N ILE A 138 -1.89 -8.71 -4.49
CA ILE A 138 -0.80 -8.73 -5.47
C ILE A 138 0.44 -9.40 -4.87
N MET A 139 0.82 -9.09 -3.64
CA MET A 139 1.96 -9.73 -2.95
C MET A 139 1.76 -11.26 -2.84
N TRP A 140 0.58 -11.70 -2.38
CA TRP A 140 0.28 -13.12 -2.26
C TRP A 140 0.29 -13.85 -3.60
N ARG A 141 -0.38 -13.30 -4.62
CA ARG A 141 -0.39 -13.89 -5.97
C ARG A 141 1.01 -13.92 -6.57
N THR A 142 1.79 -12.87 -6.41
CA THR A 142 3.17 -12.80 -6.91
C THR A 142 4.09 -13.78 -6.18
N SER A 143 3.82 -14.12 -4.91
CA SER A 143 4.56 -15.14 -4.16
C SER A 143 4.20 -16.58 -4.57
N GLY A 144 3.18 -16.78 -5.41
CA GLY A 144 2.71 -18.09 -5.88
C GLY A 144 1.49 -18.62 -5.12
N ASP A 145 0.78 -17.78 -4.36
CA ASP A 145 -0.45 -18.20 -3.67
C ASP A 145 -1.61 -18.40 -4.65
N SER A 146 -2.16 -19.61 -4.69
CA SER A 146 -3.32 -20.01 -5.50
C SER A 146 -4.55 -20.33 -4.66
N SER A 147 -4.56 -20.00 -3.36
CA SER A 147 -5.68 -20.32 -2.48
C SER A 147 -6.96 -19.60 -2.91
N THR A 148 -8.08 -20.30 -2.86
CA THR A 148 -9.43 -19.79 -3.17
C THR A 148 -10.40 -19.99 -2.01
N ASP A 149 -9.96 -20.70 -0.97
CA ASP A 149 -10.71 -21.04 0.23
C ASP A 149 -10.67 -19.92 1.28
N PHE A 150 -11.15 -20.24 2.48
CA PHE A 150 -11.12 -19.34 3.64
C PHE A 150 -9.70 -18.78 3.93
N SER A 151 -8.66 -19.54 3.64
CA SER A 151 -7.28 -19.12 3.87
C SER A 151 -6.89 -17.91 2.98
N PHE A 152 -7.56 -17.74 1.83
CA PHE A 152 -7.39 -16.61 0.94
C PHE A 152 -7.58 -15.27 1.67
N TYR A 153 -8.71 -15.11 2.36
CA TYR A 153 -9.05 -13.87 3.07
C TYR A 153 -8.16 -13.64 4.29
N THR A 154 -7.94 -14.71 5.08
CA THR A 154 -7.13 -14.63 6.29
C THR A 154 -5.68 -14.25 6.00
N LYS A 155 -5.07 -14.81 4.96
CA LYS A 155 -3.72 -14.48 4.52
C LYS A 155 -3.59 -12.99 4.19
N ARG A 156 -4.53 -12.44 3.43
CA ARG A 156 -4.53 -11.02 3.01
C ARG A 156 -4.73 -10.08 4.18
N LEU A 157 -5.62 -10.44 5.10
CA LEU A 157 -5.87 -9.67 6.31
C LEU A 157 -4.62 -9.61 7.21
N ILE A 158 -4.00 -10.75 7.49
CA ILE A 158 -2.77 -10.82 8.29
C ILE A 158 -1.66 -10.01 7.62
N LEU A 159 -1.47 -10.15 6.32
CA LEU A 159 -0.47 -9.40 5.58
C LEU A 159 -0.75 -7.90 5.60
N SER A 160 -2.02 -7.48 5.56
CA SER A 160 -2.39 -6.06 5.69
C SER A 160 -1.89 -5.47 7.02
N GLY A 161 -2.01 -6.20 8.11
CA GLY A 161 -1.47 -5.78 9.42
C GLY A 161 0.05 -5.72 9.45
N VAL A 162 0.72 -6.73 8.90
CA VAL A 162 2.20 -6.77 8.80
C VAL A 162 2.70 -5.62 7.93
N TYR A 163 2.14 -5.46 6.75
CA TYR A 163 2.56 -4.43 5.81
C TYR A 163 2.30 -3.01 6.34
N SER A 164 1.11 -2.74 6.88
CA SER A 164 0.79 -1.41 7.42
C SER A 164 1.70 -1.03 8.60
N SER A 165 1.94 -1.96 9.53
CA SER A 165 2.85 -1.70 10.66
C SER A 165 4.30 -1.51 10.20
N THR A 166 4.74 -2.25 9.19
CA THR A 166 6.08 -2.09 8.60
C THR A 166 6.21 -0.76 7.85
N LEU A 167 5.18 -0.36 7.11
CA LEU A 167 5.15 0.93 6.41
C LEU A 167 5.27 2.11 7.40
N LEU A 168 4.50 2.07 8.50
CA LEU A 168 4.57 3.09 9.54
C LEU A 168 5.94 3.14 10.23
N TYR A 169 6.55 1.98 10.47
CA TYR A 169 7.91 1.90 11.03
C TYR A 169 8.93 2.49 10.05
N TRP A 170 8.85 2.10 8.78
CA TRP A 170 9.75 2.55 7.71
C TRP A 170 9.71 4.08 7.52
N LEU A 171 8.56 4.72 7.66
CA LEU A 171 8.45 6.18 7.54
C LEU A 171 9.32 6.95 8.54
N ASN A 172 9.64 6.34 9.68
CA ASN A 172 10.49 6.94 10.72
C ASN A 172 11.88 6.28 10.82
N ASP A 173 12.20 5.37 9.89
CA ASP A 173 13.49 4.70 9.87
C ASP A 173 14.53 5.54 9.10
N GLU A 174 15.59 5.95 9.81
CA GLU A 174 16.72 6.70 9.27
C GLU A 174 17.98 5.82 9.15
N SER A 175 17.86 4.52 9.44
CA SER A 175 19.00 3.62 9.35
C SER A 175 19.44 3.37 7.90
N GLU A 176 20.73 3.10 7.73
CA GLU A 176 21.28 2.79 6.40
C GLU A 176 20.52 1.63 5.75
N LYS A 177 20.06 1.83 4.51
CA LYS A 177 19.31 0.85 3.71
C LYS A 177 18.08 0.26 4.42
N PHE A 178 17.56 0.99 5.42
CA PHE A 178 16.38 0.55 6.21
C PHE A 178 16.59 -0.76 6.95
N ASN A 179 17.81 -0.98 7.49
CA ASN A 179 18.15 -2.18 8.25
C ASN A 179 17.23 -2.39 9.46
N ASN A 180 16.83 -1.32 10.16
CA ASN A 180 15.90 -1.41 11.28
C ASN A 180 14.50 -1.82 10.84
N THR A 181 14.03 -1.34 9.68
CA THR A 181 12.75 -1.76 9.08
C THR A 181 12.77 -3.24 8.69
N GLU A 182 13.86 -3.71 8.11
CA GLU A 182 14.01 -5.13 7.78
C GLU A 182 13.96 -6.00 9.02
N ALA A 183 14.70 -5.65 10.07
CA ALA A 183 14.67 -6.34 11.36
C ALA A 183 13.29 -6.28 12.04
N PHE A 184 12.56 -5.17 11.90
CA PHE A 184 11.19 -5.06 12.38
C PHE A 184 10.27 -6.01 11.62
N LEU A 185 10.37 -6.06 10.29
CA LEU A 185 9.58 -6.94 9.45
C LEU A 185 9.82 -8.42 9.78
N ASP A 186 11.08 -8.82 10.01
CA ASP A 186 11.41 -10.18 10.42
C ASP A 186 10.69 -10.58 11.70
N ARG A 187 10.69 -9.71 12.71
CA ARG A 187 9.93 -9.96 13.96
C ARG A 187 8.43 -10.12 13.70
N ARG A 188 7.82 -9.27 12.83
CA ARG A 188 6.39 -9.38 12.49
C ARG A 188 6.08 -10.70 11.79
N LEU A 189 6.91 -11.14 10.86
CA LEU A 189 6.73 -12.42 10.16
C LEU A 189 6.88 -13.61 11.10
N ILE A 190 7.81 -13.56 12.05
CA ILE A 190 7.94 -14.59 13.11
C ILE A 190 6.68 -14.62 13.98
N ASP A 191 6.15 -13.48 14.41
CA ASP A 191 4.91 -13.43 15.23
C ASP A 191 3.73 -14.05 14.50
N VAL A 192 3.56 -13.76 13.21
CA VAL A 192 2.51 -14.37 12.37
C VAL A 192 2.69 -15.89 12.27
N SER A 193 3.93 -16.38 12.13
CA SER A 193 4.20 -17.81 12.05
C SER A 193 3.80 -18.57 13.33
N LYS A 194 3.93 -17.92 14.50
CA LYS A 194 3.50 -18.46 15.79
C LYS A 194 1.97 -18.55 15.89
N ILE A 195 1.27 -17.51 15.39
CA ILE A 195 -0.21 -17.49 15.35
C ILE A 195 -0.74 -18.63 14.48
N GLY A 196 -0.12 -18.90 13.34
CA GLY A 196 -0.52 -20.00 12.43
C GLY A 196 -0.37 -21.40 13.03
N LYS A 197 0.49 -21.56 14.05
CA LYS A 197 0.69 -22.82 14.80
C LYS A 197 -0.29 -22.98 15.97
N LEU A 198 -0.90 -21.91 16.45
CA LEU A 198 -1.97 -21.97 17.45
C LEU A 198 -3.22 -22.57 16.77
N LYS A 199 -3.71 -23.69 17.34
CA LYS A 199 -4.91 -24.39 16.83
C LYS A 199 -6.01 -23.38 16.51
N LYS A 200 -6.55 -23.44 15.28
CA LYS A 200 -7.68 -22.62 14.81
C LYS A 200 -8.75 -22.55 15.90
N PRO A 201 -9.11 -21.40 16.43
CA PRO A 201 -10.24 -21.33 17.36
C PRO A 201 -11.51 -21.73 16.61
N LYS A 202 -12.06 -22.91 16.94
CA LYS A 202 -13.26 -23.48 16.29
C LYS A 202 -14.50 -22.58 16.40
N SER A 203 -14.48 -21.61 17.32
CA SER A 203 -15.62 -20.72 17.59
C SER A 203 -15.72 -19.47 16.70
N PHE A 204 -14.69 -19.14 15.92
CA PHE A 204 -14.71 -17.91 15.09
C PHE A 204 -15.43 -18.08 13.76
N PHE A 205 -15.75 -19.32 13.36
CA PHE A 205 -16.25 -19.61 12.02
C PHE A 205 -17.39 -20.61 12.05
N ASN A 206 -18.58 -20.07 12.24
CA ASN A 206 -19.80 -20.84 12.01
C ASN A 206 -19.94 -21.10 10.49
N LYS A 207 -20.17 -22.36 10.12
CA LYS A 207 -20.15 -22.91 8.76
C LYS A 207 -21.14 -22.28 7.77
N ASN A 208 -22.00 -21.36 8.24
CA ASN A 208 -23.13 -20.80 7.47
C ASN A 208 -22.92 -19.35 6.97
N ASN A 209 -21.76 -18.72 7.20
CA ASN A 209 -21.54 -17.37 6.70
C ASN A 209 -20.88 -17.41 5.33
N ASN A 210 -21.64 -17.07 4.29
CA ASN A 210 -21.16 -16.79 2.94
C ASN A 210 -20.18 -15.61 2.96
N PHE A 211 -18.89 -15.90 3.06
CA PHE A 211 -17.81 -14.91 3.17
C PHE A 211 -17.65 -14.01 1.94
N SER A 212 -18.19 -14.42 0.80
CA SER A 212 -18.21 -13.61 -0.43
C SER A 212 -19.03 -12.33 -0.33
N LYS A 213 -19.83 -12.18 0.75
CA LYS A 213 -20.69 -11.02 1.02
C LYS A 213 -20.43 -10.38 2.37
N MET A 214 -19.24 -10.57 2.98
CA MET A 214 -18.97 -9.90 4.26
C MET A 214 -19.04 -8.38 4.07
N PRO A 215 -19.97 -7.69 4.77
CA PRO A 215 -19.99 -6.24 4.79
C PRO A 215 -18.69 -5.73 5.42
N PHE A 216 -18.19 -4.62 4.93
CA PHE A 216 -17.05 -3.87 5.46
C PHE A 216 -17.10 -3.70 7.00
N GLU A 217 -18.29 -3.58 7.57
CA GLU A 217 -18.53 -3.48 9.01
C GLU A 217 -18.04 -4.69 9.81
N THR A 218 -18.10 -5.88 9.23
CA THR A 218 -17.58 -7.09 9.88
C THR A 218 -16.05 -7.10 9.92
N PHE A 219 -15.39 -6.46 8.96
CA PHE A 219 -13.94 -6.24 8.96
C PHE A 219 -13.51 -5.28 10.07
N MET A 220 -14.29 -4.24 10.34
CA MET A 220 -14.04 -3.26 11.42
C MET A 220 -14.33 -3.83 12.82
N ASN A 221 -15.18 -4.85 12.92
CA ASN A 221 -15.55 -5.52 14.17
C ASN A 221 -14.66 -6.72 14.52
N ILE A 222 -13.50 -6.86 13.87
CA ILE A 222 -12.50 -7.87 14.28
C ILE A 222 -12.11 -7.58 15.74
N PRO A 223 -12.22 -8.55 16.66
CA PRO A 223 -11.94 -8.32 18.07
C PRO A 223 -10.59 -7.66 18.26
N LYS A 224 -10.56 -6.57 19.02
CA LYS A 224 -9.34 -5.85 19.41
C LYS A 224 -8.24 -6.75 19.98
N SER A 225 -8.61 -7.95 20.44
CA SER A 225 -7.68 -8.99 20.89
C SER A 225 -6.69 -9.43 19.78
N ILE A 226 -7.11 -9.52 18.51
CA ILE A 226 -6.21 -9.87 17.40
C ILE A 226 -5.22 -8.73 17.14
N PHE A 227 -5.68 -7.49 17.25
CA PHE A 227 -4.80 -6.29 17.17
C PHE A 227 -3.93 -6.14 18.42
N LYS A 228 -4.43 -6.49 19.61
CA LYS A 228 -3.66 -6.38 20.87
C LYS A 228 -2.43 -7.29 20.88
N TYR A 229 -2.48 -8.45 20.26
CA TYR A 229 -1.31 -9.34 20.10
C TYR A 229 -0.32 -8.81 19.04
N SER A 230 -0.76 -8.02 18.07
CA SER A 230 0.10 -7.43 17.03
C SER A 230 0.73 -6.10 17.46
N PHE A 231 0.07 -5.33 18.35
CA PHE A 231 0.49 -3.99 18.79
C PHE A 231 0.85 -3.89 20.27
N GLY A 232 0.63 -4.91 21.04
CA GLY A 232 0.70 -4.87 22.51
C GLY A 232 1.94 -5.49 23.12
N ARG A 233 3.16 -4.96 22.86
CA ARG A 233 4.21 -4.99 23.90
C ARG A 233 5.17 -3.80 23.77
N LYS A 234 5.11 -2.90 24.78
CA LYS A 234 6.06 -1.84 25.15
C LYS A 234 6.03 -0.53 24.35
N ILE A 235 5.04 0.30 24.67
CA ILE A 235 5.26 1.73 24.81
C ILE A 235 5.35 2.04 26.33
N ASN A 236 6.32 1.47 27.00
CA ASN A 236 6.66 1.84 28.39
C ASN A 236 8.14 1.57 28.61
N ARG A 237 8.99 2.45 28.07
CA ARG A 237 10.37 2.71 28.54
C ARG A 237 10.92 3.94 27.83
N PHE A 238 10.40 5.10 28.19
CA PHE A 238 11.18 6.34 28.27
C PHE A 238 10.56 7.16 29.39
N LYS A 239 11.12 6.99 30.58
CA LYS A 239 11.27 7.98 31.60
C LYS A 239 12.76 8.14 31.80
#